data_dd4e0b3d48b707704006439680cf49be
#
_entry.id   dd4e0b3d48b707704006439680cf49be
#
_cell.length_a   1.000
_cell.length_b   1.000
_cell.length_c   1.000
_cell.angle_alpha   90.00
_cell.angle_beta   90.00
_cell.angle_gamma   90.00
#
_symmetry.space_group_name_H-M   'P 1'
#
loop_
_entity.id
_entity.type
_entity.pdbx_description
1 polymer ?
#
loop_
_entity_poly.entity_id
_entity_poly.type
_entity_poly.pdbx_seq_one_letter_code
_entity_poly.pdbx_strand_id
1 'polypeptide(L)'
;DLSARSAIYTKADIVILCLPDQAAAEAAEVIGDKCRVIDASTAHRTHKDWTYGLPELTSTQRQRIAGADKVSNPGCYPQGYLLLVRPLIEEGILSAETLLRCNALSGYSGGGKAMISKLEKTPCNDEGMISRIYGLNLDHKHVSEMQIHSGSQVRPIFIPTVCSFYRGMTIQISLFSSELNGHQAKDVYDCLHKRYENESFIKVIPFGSSKPLTDDFLNPLGCNETNEMELMVFGNREQIHLIARYDNLVKGAAGSAIQNLNIMLGCDENIGLI
;
A
#
# COMPACT_ATOMS: atom_id res chain seq x y z
N ASP A 1 6.14 -25.92 -19.63
CA ASP A 1 7.15 -26.94 -19.33
C ASP A 1 7.92 -26.55 -18.07
N LEU A 2 7.87 -27.38 -17.04
CA LEU A 2 8.53 -27.16 -15.74
C LEU A 2 10.06 -27.16 -15.87
N SER A 3 10.61 -28.00 -16.75
CA SER A 3 12.05 -28.07 -16.99
C SER A 3 12.59 -26.78 -17.58
N ALA A 4 11.90 -26.22 -18.59
CA ALA A 4 12.25 -24.94 -19.18
C ALA A 4 12.20 -23.78 -18.18
N ARG A 5 11.16 -23.74 -17.33
CA ARG A 5 11.06 -22.74 -16.26
C ARG A 5 12.21 -22.86 -15.27
N SER A 6 12.50 -24.07 -14.80
CA SER A 6 13.59 -24.33 -13.86
C SER A 6 14.95 -23.89 -14.42
N ALA A 7 15.21 -24.15 -15.71
CA ALA A 7 16.44 -23.72 -16.39
C ALA A 7 16.58 -22.20 -16.49
N ILE A 8 15.46 -21.45 -16.61
CA ILE A 8 15.46 -19.98 -16.61
C ILE A 8 15.78 -19.46 -15.20
N TYR A 9 15.14 -20.01 -14.16
CA TYR A 9 15.36 -19.60 -12.78
C TYR A 9 16.81 -19.80 -12.31
N THR A 10 17.47 -20.84 -12.78
CA THR A 10 18.90 -21.09 -12.47
C THR A 10 19.83 -20.03 -13.08
N LYS A 11 19.38 -19.28 -14.09
CA LYS A 11 20.19 -18.25 -14.77
C LYS A 11 19.85 -16.83 -14.32
N ALA A 12 18.76 -16.64 -13.57
CA ALA A 12 18.32 -15.35 -13.12
C ALA A 12 18.92 -15.02 -11.76
N ASP A 13 19.28 -13.77 -11.53
CA ASP A 13 19.66 -13.26 -10.20
C ASP A 13 18.42 -13.02 -9.34
N ILE A 14 17.39 -12.40 -9.94
CA ILE A 14 16.11 -12.11 -9.30
C ILE A 14 14.97 -12.38 -10.30
N VAL A 15 13.87 -12.94 -9.82
CA VAL A 15 12.63 -13.15 -10.58
C VAL A 15 11.50 -12.34 -9.95
N ILE A 16 10.74 -11.61 -10.76
CA ILE A 16 9.51 -10.93 -10.32
C ILE A 16 8.30 -11.72 -10.81
N LEU A 17 7.48 -12.21 -9.87
CA LEU A 17 6.26 -12.96 -10.16
C LEU A 17 5.06 -12.00 -10.27
N CYS A 18 4.52 -11.85 -11.48
CA CYS A 18 3.28 -11.12 -11.77
C CYS A 18 2.18 -12.11 -12.18
N LEU A 19 1.87 -13.05 -11.31
CA LEU A 19 1.00 -14.19 -11.57
C LEU A 19 -0.23 -14.18 -10.62
N PRO A 20 -1.33 -14.88 -10.96
CA PRO A 20 -2.39 -15.18 -9.99
C PRO A 20 -1.84 -15.96 -8.79
N ASP A 21 -2.49 -15.82 -7.64
CA ASP A 21 -2.00 -16.30 -6.34
C ASP A 21 -1.56 -17.78 -6.36
N GLN A 22 -2.38 -18.68 -6.90
CA GLN A 22 -2.02 -20.10 -7.01
C GLN A 22 -0.80 -20.33 -7.91
N ALA A 23 -0.76 -19.70 -9.07
CA ALA A 23 0.36 -19.84 -10.00
C ALA A 23 1.66 -19.22 -9.46
N ALA A 24 1.56 -18.16 -8.64
CA ALA A 24 2.69 -17.56 -7.94
C ALA A 24 3.24 -18.51 -6.88
N ALA A 25 2.38 -19.15 -6.09
CA ALA A 25 2.78 -20.15 -5.10
C ALA A 25 3.51 -21.34 -5.75
N GLU A 26 2.93 -21.91 -6.80
CA GLU A 26 3.56 -22.99 -7.57
C GLU A 26 4.91 -22.57 -8.19
N ALA A 27 5.00 -21.34 -8.72
CA ALA A 27 6.25 -20.83 -9.27
C ALA A 27 7.31 -20.63 -8.18
N ALA A 28 6.94 -20.12 -7.02
CA ALA A 28 7.84 -19.94 -5.88
C ALA A 28 8.41 -21.27 -5.37
N GLU A 29 7.61 -22.34 -5.35
CA GLU A 29 8.10 -23.70 -5.02
C GLU A 29 9.13 -24.20 -6.04
N VAL A 30 8.89 -23.99 -7.34
CA VAL A 30 9.84 -24.38 -8.41
C VAL A 30 11.11 -23.53 -8.37
N ILE A 31 11.03 -22.26 -8.01
CA ILE A 31 12.18 -21.38 -7.79
C ILE A 31 13.04 -21.93 -6.65
N GLY A 32 12.43 -22.24 -5.49
CA GLY A 32 13.16 -22.72 -4.31
C GLY A 32 14.27 -21.74 -3.92
N ASP A 33 15.51 -22.24 -3.94
CA ASP A 33 16.72 -21.48 -3.62
C ASP A 33 17.59 -21.16 -4.86
N LYS A 34 17.02 -21.28 -6.07
CA LYS A 34 17.78 -21.07 -7.33
C LYS A 34 18.10 -19.62 -7.62
N CYS A 35 17.21 -18.71 -7.23
CA CYS A 35 17.39 -17.27 -7.37
C CYS A 35 16.49 -16.53 -6.37
N ARG A 36 16.78 -15.26 -6.17
CA ARG A 36 15.95 -14.38 -5.35
C ARG A 36 14.63 -14.10 -6.05
N VAL A 37 13.56 -13.81 -5.27
CA VAL A 37 12.23 -13.63 -5.84
C VAL A 37 11.48 -12.47 -5.20
N ILE A 38 10.78 -11.69 -6.03
CA ILE A 38 9.77 -10.72 -5.61
C ILE A 38 8.41 -11.23 -6.10
N ASP A 39 7.47 -11.44 -5.20
CA ASP A 39 6.12 -11.87 -5.55
C ASP A 39 5.12 -10.72 -5.43
N ALA A 40 4.49 -10.34 -6.53
CA ALA A 40 3.47 -9.29 -6.56
C ALA A 40 2.04 -9.82 -6.29
N SER A 41 1.85 -11.13 -6.14
CA SER A 41 0.56 -11.73 -5.79
C SER A 41 0.20 -11.52 -4.31
N THR A 42 -0.97 -11.99 -3.89
CA THR A 42 -1.36 -11.99 -2.47
C THR A 42 -0.90 -13.24 -1.72
N ALA A 43 -0.37 -14.25 -2.41
CA ALA A 43 -0.07 -15.57 -1.83
C ALA A 43 0.88 -15.52 -0.64
N HIS A 44 1.86 -14.60 -0.66
CA HIS A 44 2.95 -14.62 0.32
C HIS A 44 3.00 -13.37 1.22
N ARG A 45 2.07 -12.43 1.10
CA ARG A 45 2.11 -11.14 1.83
C ARG A 45 2.03 -11.27 3.35
N THR A 46 1.44 -12.36 3.83
CA THR A 46 1.33 -12.66 5.27
C THR A 46 2.09 -13.93 5.67
N HIS A 47 2.90 -14.47 4.74
CA HIS A 47 3.67 -15.69 4.99
C HIS A 47 4.95 -15.35 5.78
N LYS A 48 5.19 -16.07 6.88
CA LYS A 48 6.29 -15.81 7.83
C LYS A 48 7.70 -15.89 7.22
N ASP A 49 7.88 -16.72 6.17
CA ASP A 49 9.17 -16.95 5.52
C ASP A 49 9.42 -15.97 4.37
N TRP A 50 8.53 -15.01 4.17
CA TRP A 50 8.67 -13.95 3.17
C TRP A 50 8.86 -12.59 3.84
N THR A 51 9.80 -11.82 3.36
CA THR A 51 9.99 -10.44 3.80
C THR A 51 8.95 -9.55 3.13
N TYR A 52 8.18 -8.82 3.92
CA TYR A 52 7.19 -7.88 3.39
C TYR A 52 7.88 -6.66 2.77
N GLY A 53 7.64 -6.41 1.50
CA GLY A 53 8.34 -5.45 0.66
C GLY A 53 7.81 -4.02 0.76
N LEU A 54 7.68 -3.48 1.95
CA LEU A 54 7.38 -2.07 2.21
C LEU A 54 8.55 -1.44 2.97
N PRO A 55 9.52 -0.82 2.29
CA PRO A 55 10.77 -0.34 2.92
C PRO A 55 10.56 0.62 4.07
N GLU A 56 9.50 1.44 4.01
CA GLU A 56 9.17 2.46 4.99
C GLU A 56 8.38 1.91 6.21
N LEU A 57 8.08 0.60 6.22
CA LEU A 57 7.25 -0.02 7.27
C LEU A 57 7.88 0.10 8.67
N THR A 58 9.18 -0.21 8.77
CA THR A 58 9.95 -0.10 10.01
C THR A 58 11.35 0.42 9.71
N SER A 59 12.03 0.95 10.72
CA SER A 59 13.43 1.45 10.59
C SER A 59 14.42 0.40 10.08
N THR A 60 14.14 -0.89 10.27
CA THR A 60 15.00 -2.01 9.84
C THR A 60 14.51 -2.69 8.57
N GLN A 61 13.37 -2.27 8.02
CA GLN A 61 12.73 -2.99 6.91
C GLN A 61 13.57 -3.01 5.63
N ARG A 62 14.24 -1.90 5.28
CA ARG A 62 15.16 -1.86 4.14
C ARG A 62 16.26 -2.90 4.25
N GLN A 63 16.86 -3.01 5.44
CA GLN A 63 17.92 -3.97 5.70
C GLN A 63 17.42 -5.42 5.57
N ARG A 64 16.20 -5.69 6.03
CA ARG A 64 15.54 -6.99 5.86
C ARG A 64 15.28 -7.31 4.40
N ILE A 65 14.79 -6.34 3.60
CA ILE A 65 14.57 -6.51 2.15
C ILE A 65 15.89 -6.75 1.42
N ALA A 66 16.95 -5.98 1.73
CA ALA A 66 18.26 -6.11 1.11
C ALA A 66 18.85 -7.51 1.28
N GLY A 67 18.70 -8.10 2.47
CA GLY A 67 19.19 -9.44 2.80
C GLY A 67 18.24 -10.60 2.50
N ALA A 68 17.03 -10.31 1.96
CA ALA A 68 16.03 -11.36 1.75
C ALA A 68 16.22 -12.09 0.41
N ASP A 69 15.97 -13.40 0.41
CA ASP A 69 15.82 -14.18 -0.82
C ASP A 69 14.39 -14.10 -1.37
N LYS A 70 13.41 -13.91 -0.50
CA LYS A 70 11.97 -13.91 -0.82
C LYS A 70 11.32 -12.64 -0.30
N VAL A 71 10.83 -11.80 -1.22
CA VAL A 71 10.14 -10.55 -0.91
C VAL A 71 8.72 -10.58 -1.46
N SER A 72 7.73 -10.31 -0.61
CA SER A 72 6.34 -10.16 -1.04
C SER A 72 6.01 -8.68 -1.26
N ASN A 73 5.70 -8.31 -2.51
CA ASN A 73 5.32 -6.94 -2.83
C ASN A 73 3.95 -6.59 -2.24
N PRO A 74 3.80 -5.45 -1.55
CA PRO A 74 2.57 -5.08 -0.85
C PRO A 74 1.37 -4.94 -1.78
N GLY A 75 0.16 -5.10 -1.23
CA GLY A 75 -1.06 -4.68 -1.89
C GLY A 75 -1.18 -3.17 -1.95
N CYS A 76 -1.87 -2.66 -2.98
CA CYS A 76 -1.99 -1.21 -3.15
C CYS A 76 -2.68 -0.53 -1.95
N TYR A 77 -3.81 -1.04 -1.46
CA TYR A 77 -4.49 -0.45 -0.31
C TYR A 77 -3.73 -0.57 1.03
N PRO A 78 -3.10 -1.72 1.36
CA PRO A 78 -2.36 -1.86 2.60
C PRO A 78 -1.22 -0.86 2.78
N GLN A 79 -0.52 -0.46 1.73
CA GLN A 79 0.62 0.47 1.87
C GLN A 79 0.22 1.75 2.60
N GLY A 80 -0.79 2.48 2.08
CA GLY A 80 -1.24 3.72 2.74
C GLY A 80 -1.81 3.48 4.13
N TYR A 81 -2.56 2.39 4.33
CA TYR A 81 -3.08 2.02 5.64
C TYR A 81 -1.96 1.79 6.66
N LEU A 82 -0.96 1.00 6.28
CA LEU A 82 0.14 0.62 7.15
C LEU A 82 1.00 1.83 7.54
N LEU A 83 1.29 2.71 6.58
CA LEU A 83 2.09 3.90 6.85
C LEU A 83 1.35 4.95 7.69
N LEU A 84 0.01 4.95 7.70
CA LEU A 84 -0.77 5.78 8.61
C LEU A 84 -0.92 5.17 10.01
N VAL A 85 -1.09 3.84 10.11
CA VAL A 85 -1.51 3.20 11.36
C VAL A 85 -0.34 2.69 12.20
N ARG A 86 0.62 2.00 11.56
CA ARG A 86 1.69 1.33 12.28
C ARG A 86 2.52 2.25 13.17
N PRO A 87 2.98 3.42 12.73
CA PRO A 87 3.72 4.33 13.60
C PRO A 87 2.93 4.76 14.83
N LEU A 88 1.62 4.95 14.69
CA LEU A 88 0.76 5.37 15.80
C LEU A 88 0.60 4.27 16.85
N ILE A 89 0.55 3.01 16.42
CA ILE A 89 0.54 1.86 17.35
C ILE A 89 1.92 1.68 18.01
N GLU A 90 3.01 1.77 17.25
CA GLU A 90 4.37 1.63 17.79
C GLU A 90 4.70 2.70 18.83
N GLU A 91 4.22 3.94 18.65
CA GLU A 91 4.41 5.07 19.58
C GLU A 91 3.33 5.15 20.68
N GLY A 92 2.38 4.20 20.71
CA GLY A 92 1.31 4.15 21.71
C GLY A 92 0.23 5.22 21.58
N ILE A 93 0.21 5.97 20.50
CA ILE A 93 -0.85 6.96 20.19
C ILE A 93 -2.18 6.25 19.91
N LEU A 94 -2.15 5.11 19.23
CA LEU A 94 -3.27 4.21 19.07
C LEU A 94 -3.05 2.91 19.85
N SER A 95 -4.09 2.38 20.47
CA SER A 95 -4.06 1.02 20.99
C SER A 95 -4.08 0.01 19.84
N ALA A 96 -3.37 -1.11 19.99
CA ALA A 96 -3.47 -2.23 19.05
C ALA A 96 -4.88 -2.84 18.99
N GLU A 97 -5.72 -2.55 19.97
CA GLU A 97 -7.13 -3.00 20.07
C GLU A 97 -8.11 -1.98 19.46
N THR A 98 -7.64 -0.83 18.98
CA THR A 98 -8.51 0.20 18.39
C THR A 98 -9.30 -0.37 17.20
N LEU A 99 -10.62 -0.13 17.19
CA LEU A 99 -11.53 -0.58 16.14
C LEU A 99 -11.44 0.33 14.91
N LEU A 100 -10.46 0.10 14.06
CA LEU A 100 -10.17 0.96 12.91
C LEU A 100 -11.17 0.77 11.76
N ARG A 101 -11.51 1.88 11.11
CA ARG A 101 -12.41 1.98 9.96
C ARG A 101 -11.63 2.65 8.83
N CYS A 102 -11.46 1.94 7.74
CA CYS A 102 -10.70 2.38 6.58
C CYS A 102 -11.61 2.44 5.35
N ASN A 103 -11.79 3.62 4.79
CA ASN A 103 -12.41 3.83 3.49
C ASN A 103 -11.30 4.07 2.46
N ALA A 104 -11.55 3.68 1.21
CA ALA A 104 -10.59 3.93 0.15
C ALA A 104 -11.30 4.25 -1.17
N LEU A 105 -10.72 5.19 -1.93
CA LEU A 105 -11.06 5.44 -3.33
C LEU A 105 -9.90 4.94 -4.18
N SER A 106 -10.18 4.26 -5.29
CA SER A 106 -9.15 3.80 -6.22
C SER A 106 -9.62 3.91 -7.66
N GLY A 107 -8.71 4.28 -8.54
CA GLY A 107 -8.91 4.14 -9.97
C GLY A 107 -9.15 2.68 -10.36
N TYR A 108 -9.87 2.48 -11.48
CA TYR A 108 -10.30 1.15 -11.91
C TYR A 108 -9.15 0.25 -12.39
N SER A 109 -8.00 0.79 -12.69
CA SER A 109 -6.81 0.02 -13.05
C SER A 109 -6.40 -1.01 -12.00
N GLY A 110 -6.72 -0.75 -10.71
CA GLY A 110 -6.47 -1.69 -9.61
C GLY A 110 -7.28 -2.99 -9.69
N GLY A 111 -8.36 -3.02 -10.47
CA GLY A 111 -9.19 -4.21 -10.67
C GLY A 111 -8.65 -5.19 -11.73
N GLY A 112 -7.48 -4.90 -12.31
CA GLY A 112 -6.82 -5.74 -13.30
C GLY A 112 -7.50 -5.74 -14.68
N LYS A 113 -6.94 -6.51 -15.62
CA LYS A 113 -7.29 -6.50 -17.04
C LYS A 113 -8.80 -6.66 -17.33
N ALA A 114 -9.49 -7.50 -16.58
CA ALA A 114 -10.92 -7.75 -16.80
C ALA A 114 -11.78 -6.51 -16.47
N MET A 115 -11.49 -5.84 -15.35
CA MET A 115 -12.19 -4.61 -14.97
C MET A 115 -11.84 -3.45 -15.91
N ILE A 116 -10.58 -3.28 -16.25
CA ILE A 116 -10.12 -2.27 -17.23
C ILE A 116 -10.90 -2.45 -18.54
N SER A 117 -10.87 -3.65 -19.13
CA SER A 117 -11.57 -3.93 -20.41
C SER A 117 -13.08 -3.71 -20.34
N LYS A 118 -13.69 -3.93 -19.17
CA LYS A 118 -15.12 -3.67 -18.96
C LYS A 118 -15.40 -2.18 -18.94
N LEU A 119 -14.61 -1.42 -18.22
CA LEU A 119 -14.83 0.02 -18.00
C LEU A 119 -14.51 0.85 -19.24
N GLU A 120 -13.44 0.54 -19.97
CA GLU A 120 -13.08 1.20 -21.21
C GLU A 120 -14.13 1.02 -22.33
N LYS A 121 -14.92 -0.04 -22.27
CA LYS A 121 -16.02 -0.31 -23.21
C LYS A 121 -17.35 0.30 -22.80
N THR A 122 -17.45 0.81 -21.57
CA THR A 122 -18.68 1.39 -21.04
C THR A 122 -18.71 2.89 -21.37
N PRO A 123 -19.79 3.41 -22.00
CA PRO A 123 -19.91 4.84 -22.32
C PRO A 123 -19.77 5.70 -21.06
N CYS A 124 -19.07 6.84 -21.18
CA CYS A 124 -18.87 7.78 -20.07
C CYS A 124 -20.17 8.31 -19.43
N ASN A 125 -21.29 8.15 -20.11
CA ASN A 125 -22.62 8.61 -19.67
C ASN A 125 -23.44 7.50 -18.99
N ASP A 126 -22.86 6.31 -18.76
CA ASP A 126 -23.56 5.26 -18.02
C ASP A 126 -23.47 5.58 -16.50
N GLU A 127 -24.60 6.00 -15.94
CA GLU A 127 -24.76 6.36 -14.53
C GLU A 127 -24.27 5.26 -13.57
N GLY A 128 -24.22 4.01 -14.01
CA GLY A 128 -23.75 2.87 -13.23
C GLY A 128 -22.23 2.80 -12.98
N MET A 129 -21.43 3.71 -13.55
CA MET A 129 -19.97 3.56 -13.61
C MET A 129 -19.16 4.67 -12.91
N ILE A 130 -19.80 5.62 -12.25
CA ILE A 130 -19.10 6.77 -11.62
C ILE A 130 -18.26 6.32 -10.43
N SER A 131 -18.85 5.57 -9.50
CA SER A 131 -18.14 4.94 -8.38
C SER A 131 -18.92 3.72 -7.87
N ARG A 132 -18.19 2.70 -7.37
CA ARG A 132 -18.82 1.50 -6.82
C ARG A 132 -18.10 1.03 -5.58
N ILE A 133 -18.83 0.93 -4.49
CA ILE A 133 -18.35 0.27 -3.27
C ILE A 133 -18.37 -1.24 -3.50
N TYR A 134 -17.34 -1.96 -3.06
CA TYR A 134 -17.26 -3.41 -3.16
C TYR A 134 -16.67 -4.03 -1.90
N GLY A 135 -16.53 -5.35 -1.84
CA GLY A 135 -16.03 -6.04 -0.64
C GLY A 135 -16.98 -5.93 0.56
N LEU A 136 -18.30 -5.84 0.31
CA LEU A 136 -19.33 -5.59 1.32
C LEU A 136 -19.54 -6.78 2.29
N ASN A 137 -18.94 -7.93 2.01
CA ASN A 137 -18.83 -9.04 2.96
C ASN A 137 -17.74 -8.79 4.03
N LEU A 138 -17.01 -7.66 3.96
CA LEU A 138 -15.92 -7.26 4.87
C LEU A 138 -14.76 -8.27 4.94
N ASP A 139 -14.61 -9.08 3.90
CA ASP A 139 -13.54 -10.09 3.80
C ASP A 139 -12.66 -9.86 2.55
N HIS A 140 -12.21 -8.63 2.38
CA HIS A 140 -11.28 -8.30 1.30
C HIS A 140 -9.91 -8.90 1.57
N LYS A 141 -9.25 -9.46 0.55
CA LYS A 141 -7.93 -10.12 0.64
C LYS A 141 -6.82 -9.28 1.29
N HIS A 142 -6.92 -7.95 1.25
CA HIS A 142 -5.95 -7.04 1.88
C HIS A 142 -6.15 -6.85 3.40
N VAL A 143 -7.26 -7.29 3.98
CA VAL A 143 -7.55 -7.05 5.40
C VAL A 143 -6.56 -7.78 6.32
N SER A 144 -6.21 -9.03 5.97
CA SER A 144 -5.21 -9.79 6.73
C SER A 144 -3.83 -9.13 6.71
N GLU A 145 -3.44 -8.59 5.54
CA GLU A 145 -2.21 -7.85 5.32
C GLU A 145 -2.19 -6.55 6.17
N MET A 146 -3.29 -5.79 6.14
CA MET A 146 -3.46 -4.60 6.97
C MET A 146 -3.33 -4.92 8.47
N GLN A 147 -3.98 -5.95 8.95
CA GLN A 147 -3.95 -6.35 10.36
C GLN A 147 -2.55 -6.75 10.80
N ILE A 148 -1.94 -7.73 10.11
CA ILE A 148 -0.69 -8.34 10.54
C ILE A 148 0.45 -7.31 10.54
N HIS A 149 0.57 -6.52 9.48
CA HIS A 149 1.71 -5.61 9.33
C HIS A 149 1.52 -4.25 10.03
N SER A 150 0.31 -3.88 10.45
CA SER A 150 0.12 -2.68 11.29
C SER A 150 0.42 -2.93 12.76
N GLY A 151 0.44 -4.16 13.22
CA GLY A 151 0.51 -4.50 14.63
C GLY A 151 -0.86 -4.46 15.34
N SER A 152 -1.95 -4.27 14.59
CA SER A 152 -3.30 -4.29 15.16
C SER A 152 -3.73 -5.71 15.54
N GLN A 153 -4.34 -5.85 16.71
CA GLN A 153 -4.92 -7.11 17.17
C GLN A 153 -6.29 -7.36 16.54
N VAL A 154 -6.97 -6.31 16.07
CA VAL A 154 -8.31 -6.38 15.51
C VAL A 154 -8.26 -6.11 14.00
N ARG A 155 -9.03 -6.90 13.24
CA ARG A 155 -9.21 -6.68 11.80
C ARG A 155 -9.90 -5.34 11.56
N PRO A 156 -9.38 -4.44 10.71
CA PRO A 156 -10.07 -3.19 10.39
C PRO A 156 -11.34 -3.47 9.56
N ILE A 157 -12.35 -2.64 9.72
CA ILE A 157 -13.40 -2.52 8.72
C ILE A 157 -12.80 -1.82 7.51
N PHE A 158 -12.83 -2.48 6.35
CA PHE A 158 -12.28 -1.95 5.11
C PHE A 158 -13.36 -1.83 4.04
N ILE A 159 -13.58 -0.62 3.54
CA ILE A 159 -14.62 -0.29 2.55
C ILE A 159 -13.96 0.36 1.33
N PRO A 160 -13.56 -0.44 0.32
CA PRO A 160 -13.00 0.09 -0.92
C PRO A 160 -14.07 0.53 -1.90
N THR A 161 -13.78 1.61 -2.63
CA THR A 161 -14.60 2.15 -3.71
C THR A 161 -13.76 2.26 -4.98
N VAL A 162 -14.22 1.63 -6.07
CA VAL A 162 -13.66 1.84 -7.40
C VAL A 162 -14.36 3.04 -8.05
N CYS A 163 -13.55 3.95 -8.59
CA CYS A 163 -14.00 5.16 -9.28
C CYS A 163 -13.76 5.06 -10.79
N SER A 164 -14.36 5.98 -11.56
CA SER A 164 -14.29 6.03 -13.02
C SER A 164 -12.96 6.55 -13.59
N PHE A 165 -12.06 7.08 -12.76
CA PHE A 165 -10.72 7.47 -13.20
C PHE A 165 -9.80 6.24 -13.29
N TYR A 166 -8.80 6.29 -14.18
CA TYR A 166 -7.94 5.15 -14.47
C TYR A 166 -7.01 4.80 -13.31
N ARG A 167 -6.23 5.76 -12.80
CA ARG A 167 -5.25 5.59 -11.72
C ARG A 167 -5.35 6.69 -10.68
N GLY A 168 -4.76 6.47 -9.51
CA GLY A 168 -4.82 7.32 -8.33
C GLY A 168 -5.66 6.68 -7.24
N MET A 169 -5.30 6.94 -6.00
CA MET A 169 -6.05 6.41 -4.86
C MET A 169 -5.88 7.25 -3.60
N THR A 170 -6.85 7.09 -2.70
CA THR A 170 -6.74 7.56 -1.33
C THR A 170 -7.13 6.45 -0.35
N ILE A 171 -6.40 6.39 0.76
CA ILE A 171 -6.75 5.62 1.96
C ILE A 171 -7.18 6.63 3.01
N GLN A 172 -8.28 6.38 3.68
CA GLN A 172 -8.91 7.32 4.60
C GLN A 172 -9.26 6.60 5.91
N ILE A 173 -8.80 7.14 7.04
CA ILE A 173 -9.07 6.61 8.37
C ILE A 173 -9.60 7.74 9.24
N SER A 174 -10.83 7.58 9.74
CA SER A 174 -11.47 8.54 10.64
C SER A 174 -11.37 8.04 12.07
N LEU A 175 -10.97 8.91 12.97
CA LEU A 175 -10.78 8.64 14.40
C LEU A 175 -11.47 9.73 15.24
N PHE A 176 -11.86 9.36 16.44
CA PHE A 176 -12.20 10.33 17.49
C PHE A 176 -10.96 10.56 18.36
N SER A 177 -10.84 11.76 18.93
CA SER A 177 -9.73 12.08 19.85
C SER A 177 -9.69 11.15 21.07
N SER A 178 -10.83 10.61 21.49
CA SER A 178 -10.91 9.60 22.55
C SER A 178 -10.23 8.28 22.21
N GLU A 179 -9.96 7.99 20.93
CA GLU A 179 -9.26 6.78 20.46
C GLU A 179 -7.74 6.96 20.46
N LEU A 180 -7.22 8.16 20.76
CA LEU A 180 -5.79 8.51 20.66
C LEU A 180 -5.02 8.45 21.98
N ASN A 181 -5.45 7.73 23.00
CA ASN A 181 -4.76 7.61 24.28
C ASN A 181 -4.33 8.95 24.91
N GLY A 182 -5.14 10.00 24.76
CA GLY A 182 -4.88 11.35 25.28
C GLY A 182 -4.08 12.26 24.35
N HIS A 183 -3.70 11.80 23.18
CA HIS A 183 -3.02 12.58 22.15
C HIS A 183 -4.04 13.37 21.28
N GLN A 184 -3.54 14.34 20.51
CA GLN A 184 -4.31 15.19 19.62
C GLN A 184 -3.88 15.01 18.16
N ALA A 185 -4.62 15.60 17.22
CA ALA A 185 -4.29 15.55 15.80
C ALA A 185 -2.86 16.04 15.48
N LYS A 186 -2.37 17.05 16.23
CA LYS A 186 -1.00 17.55 16.07
C LYS A 186 0.06 16.50 16.45
N ASP A 187 -0.19 15.72 17.51
CA ASP A 187 0.75 14.66 17.95
C ASP A 187 0.81 13.54 16.92
N VAL A 188 -0.33 13.22 16.29
CA VAL A 188 -0.40 12.27 15.17
C VAL A 188 0.46 12.75 14.00
N TYR A 189 0.32 14.03 13.61
CA TYR A 189 1.15 14.64 12.57
C TYR A 189 2.63 14.57 12.93
N ASP A 190 3.02 14.96 14.15
CA ASP A 190 4.41 14.99 14.59
C ASP A 190 5.03 13.58 14.59
N CYS A 191 4.27 12.57 14.99
CA CYS A 191 4.66 11.17 14.91
C CYS A 191 4.96 10.75 13.46
N LEU A 192 4.02 10.98 12.54
CA LEU A 192 4.20 10.64 11.12
C LEU A 192 5.33 11.44 10.47
N HIS A 193 5.43 12.73 10.76
CA HIS A 193 6.49 13.59 10.22
C HIS A 193 7.87 13.11 10.67
N LYS A 194 8.07 12.87 11.96
CA LYS A 194 9.33 12.34 12.50
C LYS A 194 9.67 10.97 11.91
N ARG A 195 8.66 10.11 11.71
CA ARG A 195 8.86 8.77 11.14
C ARG A 195 9.36 8.80 9.71
N TYR A 196 8.87 9.73 8.89
CA TYR A 196 9.05 9.73 7.43
C TYR A 196 9.85 10.92 6.90
N GLU A 197 10.43 11.78 7.73
CA GLU A 197 11.17 12.99 7.30
C GLU A 197 12.35 12.71 6.37
N ASN A 198 12.94 11.50 6.47
CA ASN A 198 14.09 11.08 5.66
C ASN A 198 13.71 10.05 4.56
N GLU A 199 12.41 9.83 4.32
CA GLU A 199 11.94 8.87 3.34
C GLU A 199 11.83 9.51 1.95
N SER A 200 12.47 8.89 0.94
CA SER A 200 12.51 9.44 -0.42
C SER A 200 11.14 9.57 -1.07
N PHE A 201 10.25 8.61 -0.79
CA PHE A 201 8.95 8.52 -1.46
C PHE A 201 7.75 8.83 -0.56
N ILE A 202 7.97 9.20 0.71
CA ILE A 202 6.87 9.53 1.62
C ILE A 202 6.95 11.02 1.99
N LYS A 203 5.89 11.76 1.71
CA LYS A 203 5.75 13.17 2.05
C LYS A 203 4.65 13.37 3.08
N VAL A 204 4.99 13.80 4.28
CA VAL A 204 3.99 14.19 5.28
C VAL A 204 3.67 15.67 5.08
N ILE A 205 2.44 15.95 4.65
CA ILE A 205 1.98 17.30 4.37
C ILE A 205 1.84 18.08 5.70
N PRO A 206 2.37 19.31 5.81
CA PRO A 206 2.34 20.08 7.05
C PRO A 206 0.92 20.22 7.62
N PHE A 207 0.78 20.00 8.92
CA PHE A 207 -0.50 20.10 9.62
C PHE A 207 -1.16 21.46 9.42
N GLY A 208 -2.45 21.47 9.06
CA GLY A 208 -3.19 22.70 8.77
C GLY A 208 -2.89 23.34 7.40
N SER A 209 -2.09 22.70 6.55
CA SER A 209 -1.81 23.19 5.20
C SER A 209 -3.00 22.93 4.27
N SER A 210 -3.38 23.95 3.51
CA SER A 210 -4.34 23.85 2.40
C SER A 210 -3.70 23.48 1.06
N LYS A 211 -2.36 23.33 1.00
CA LYS A 211 -1.64 23.04 -0.27
C LYS A 211 -2.18 21.84 -1.06
N PRO A 212 -2.60 20.70 -0.42
CA PRO A 212 -3.11 19.56 -1.18
C PRO A 212 -4.54 19.76 -1.68
N LEU A 213 -5.19 20.84 -1.31
CA LEU A 213 -6.60 21.13 -1.62
C LEU A 213 -6.70 22.15 -2.76
N THR A 214 -7.72 22.00 -3.60
CA THR A 214 -8.17 23.00 -4.58
C THR A 214 -9.63 23.28 -4.29
N ASP A 215 -9.97 24.50 -3.93
CA ASP A 215 -11.34 24.89 -3.53
C ASP A 215 -11.93 23.94 -2.46
N ASP A 216 -11.13 23.61 -1.43
CA ASP A 216 -11.43 22.67 -0.35
C ASP A 216 -11.60 21.19 -0.78
N PHE A 217 -11.31 20.86 -2.04
CA PHE A 217 -11.36 19.49 -2.53
C PHE A 217 -9.98 18.86 -2.61
N LEU A 218 -9.85 17.63 -2.11
CA LEU A 218 -8.66 16.81 -2.30
C LEU A 218 -8.78 16.02 -3.61
N ASN A 219 -7.89 16.31 -4.56
CA ASN A 219 -7.80 15.56 -5.80
C ASN A 219 -7.09 14.20 -5.55
N PRO A 220 -7.74 13.04 -5.75
CA PRO A 220 -7.12 11.73 -5.55
C PRO A 220 -6.00 11.42 -6.56
N LEU A 221 -5.86 12.22 -7.63
CA LEU A 221 -4.90 12.02 -8.71
C LEU A 221 -3.57 12.76 -8.51
N GLY A 222 -3.40 13.49 -7.39
CA GLY A 222 -2.28 14.42 -7.19
C GLY A 222 -0.88 13.80 -7.17
N CYS A 223 -0.76 12.49 -6.98
CA CYS A 223 0.51 11.75 -7.01
C CYS A 223 0.64 10.80 -8.21
N ASN A 224 -0.25 10.93 -9.21
CA ASN A 224 -0.23 10.02 -10.36
C ASN A 224 1.09 10.10 -11.11
N GLU A 225 1.52 8.94 -11.64
CA GLU A 225 2.75 8.75 -12.41
C GLU A 225 4.04 8.91 -11.61
N THR A 226 3.94 9.05 -10.28
CA THR A 226 5.09 9.10 -9.39
C THR A 226 5.10 7.93 -8.40
N ASN A 227 6.28 7.62 -7.83
CA ASN A 227 6.39 6.68 -6.70
C ASN A 227 6.15 7.36 -5.35
N GLU A 228 5.67 8.60 -5.34
CA GLU A 228 5.41 9.35 -4.12
C GLU A 228 4.09 8.96 -3.45
N MET A 229 4.10 9.02 -2.13
CA MET A 229 2.90 8.93 -1.29
C MET A 229 2.85 10.15 -0.37
N GLU A 230 1.74 10.86 -0.39
CA GLU A 230 1.47 11.93 0.55
C GLU A 230 0.62 11.43 1.71
N LEU A 231 1.07 11.74 2.93
CA LEU A 231 0.33 11.49 4.16
C LEU A 231 -0.17 12.81 4.73
N MET A 232 -1.44 12.85 5.08
CA MET A 232 -2.12 14.07 5.54
C MET A 232 -2.88 13.79 6.83
N VAL A 233 -2.83 14.74 7.76
CA VAL A 233 -3.60 14.73 9.01
C VAL A 233 -4.49 15.96 9.02
N PHE A 234 -5.79 15.75 8.96
CA PHE A 234 -6.80 16.76 9.16
C PHE A 234 -7.51 16.53 10.49
N GLY A 235 -8.03 17.57 11.11
CA GLY A 235 -8.79 17.36 12.32
C GLY A 235 -9.07 18.62 13.11
N ASN A 236 -9.88 18.45 14.14
CA ASN A 236 -10.21 19.42 15.16
C ASN A 236 -9.95 18.81 16.56
N ARG A 237 -10.52 19.39 17.62
CA ARG A 237 -10.33 18.90 18.98
C ARG A 237 -10.96 17.54 19.26
N GLU A 238 -11.94 17.12 18.46
CA GLU A 238 -12.78 15.94 18.72
C GLU A 238 -12.55 14.83 17.68
N GLN A 239 -12.17 15.20 16.46
CA GLN A 239 -12.17 14.31 15.30
C GLN A 239 -10.88 14.48 14.49
N ILE A 240 -10.34 13.36 14.02
CA ILE A 240 -9.13 13.30 13.23
C ILE A 240 -9.41 12.48 11.97
N HIS A 241 -8.90 12.95 10.84
CA HIS A 241 -9.01 12.27 9.57
C HIS A 241 -7.63 12.14 8.94
N LEU A 242 -7.20 10.90 8.77
CA LEU A 242 -5.91 10.55 8.18
C LEU A 242 -6.13 10.17 6.73
N ILE A 243 -5.30 10.70 5.83
CA ILE A 243 -5.37 10.38 4.41
C ILE A 243 -3.96 10.03 3.90
N ALA A 244 -3.86 8.91 3.15
CA ALA A 244 -2.73 8.65 2.27
C ALA A 244 -3.20 8.77 0.82
N ARG A 245 -2.44 9.51 -0.03
CA ARG A 245 -2.72 9.71 -1.45
C ARG A 245 -1.52 9.26 -2.27
N TYR A 246 -1.73 8.43 -3.29
CA TYR A 246 -0.67 7.92 -4.18
C TYR A 246 -1.24 7.27 -5.43
N ASP A 247 -0.37 6.96 -6.38
CA ASP A 247 -0.73 6.20 -7.59
C ASP A 247 -0.85 4.70 -7.25
N ASN A 248 -2.01 4.11 -7.50
CA ASN A 248 -2.27 2.68 -7.22
C ASN A 248 -1.51 1.72 -8.13
N LEU A 249 -0.98 2.16 -9.27
CA LEU A 249 -0.16 1.36 -10.19
C LEU A 249 1.33 1.56 -9.98
N VAL A 250 1.78 2.78 -9.64
CA VAL A 250 3.18 3.08 -9.39
C VAL A 250 3.52 2.72 -7.95
N LYS A 251 3.40 3.64 -6.98
CA LYS A 251 3.69 3.32 -5.56
C LYS A 251 2.85 2.15 -5.05
N GLY A 252 1.60 2.03 -5.50
CA GLY A 252 0.71 0.95 -5.10
C GLY A 252 1.06 -0.45 -5.65
N ALA A 253 1.91 -0.56 -6.69
CA ALA A 253 2.17 -1.85 -7.33
C ALA A 253 3.57 -1.93 -7.96
N ALA A 254 3.76 -1.50 -9.21
CA ALA A 254 4.98 -1.70 -9.98
C ALA A 254 6.15 -0.90 -9.41
N GLY A 255 5.92 0.34 -8.99
CA GLY A 255 6.96 1.19 -8.40
C GLY A 255 7.52 0.60 -7.11
N SER A 256 6.66 0.06 -6.23
CA SER A 256 7.13 -0.67 -5.04
C SER A 256 7.93 -1.92 -5.38
N ALA A 257 7.57 -2.64 -6.45
CA ALA A 257 8.35 -3.79 -6.89
C ALA A 257 9.74 -3.39 -7.40
N ILE A 258 9.84 -2.27 -8.15
CA ILE A 258 11.11 -1.70 -8.60
C ILE A 258 11.93 -1.18 -7.41
N GLN A 259 11.31 -0.49 -6.46
CA GLN A 259 11.97 -0.05 -5.23
C GLN A 259 12.56 -1.23 -4.45
N ASN A 260 11.79 -2.31 -4.27
CA ASN A 260 12.27 -3.54 -3.66
C ASN A 260 13.41 -4.18 -4.46
N LEU A 261 13.31 -4.22 -5.78
CA LEU A 261 14.36 -4.73 -6.67
C LEU A 261 15.67 -3.95 -6.49
N ASN A 262 15.60 -2.63 -6.49
CA ASN A 262 16.77 -1.76 -6.30
C ASN A 262 17.45 -2.02 -4.95
N ILE A 263 16.67 -2.11 -3.86
CA ILE A 263 17.18 -2.44 -2.52
C ILE A 263 17.82 -3.83 -2.49
N MET A 264 17.17 -4.83 -3.08
CA MET A 264 17.72 -6.20 -3.17
C MET A 264 19.03 -6.26 -3.96
N LEU A 265 19.19 -5.43 -4.98
CA LEU A 265 20.41 -5.34 -5.78
C LEU A 265 21.50 -4.46 -5.15
N GLY A 266 21.23 -3.79 -4.04
CA GLY A 266 22.14 -2.82 -3.42
C GLY A 266 22.33 -1.55 -4.23
N CYS A 267 21.36 -1.22 -5.08
CA CYS A 267 21.32 0.01 -5.85
C CYS A 267 20.63 1.14 -5.07
N ASP A 268 20.76 2.38 -5.56
CA ASP A 268 19.92 3.48 -5.07
C ASP A 268 18.45 3.16 -5.35
N GLU A 269 17.61 3.24 -4.31
CA GLU A 269 16.19 2.85 -4.41
C GLU A 269 15.38 3.71 -5.37
N ASN A 270 15.87 4.90 -5.74
CA ASN A 270 15.21 5.82 -6.67
C ASN A 270 15.44 5.47 -8.16
N ILE A 271 16.34 4.54 -8.49
CA ILE A 271 16.65 4.23 -9.89
C ILE A 271 15.40 3.77 -10.65
N GLY A 272 15.07 4.50 -11.73
CA GLY A 272 13.90 4.24 -12.57
C GLY A 272 12.56 4.63 -11.95
N LEU A 273 12.56 5.32 -10.81
CA LEU A 273 11.38 5.84 -10.12
C LEU A 273 11.41 7.37 -10.10
N ILE A 274 10.22 7.98 -10.22
CA ILE A 274 10.02 9.43 -10.22
C ILE A 274 9.21 9.80 -8.98
#